data_431e740d434f59d78778640e961adef7
#
_entry.id   431e740d434f59d78778640e961adef7
#
_cell.length_a   1.000
_cell.length_b   1.000
_cell.length_c   1.000
_cell.angle_alpha   90.00
_cell.angle_beta   90.00
_cell.angle_gamma   90.00
#
_symmetry.space_group_name_H-M   'P 1'
#
loop_
_entity.id
_entity.type
_entity.pdbx_description
1 polymer ?
#
loop_
_entity_poly.entity_id
_entity_poly.type
_entity_poly.pdbx_seq_one_letter_code
_entity_poly.pdbx_strand_id
1 'polypeptide(L)'
;MKTSIVTLLITFCFYLSVYAQAPQDKATELKEQALSSLKQKDYIKARYLFKKAYEAFAVRENYPQAIECGIQANALYVRENFYKEGFELCRNMEQLIWTGEQKQNKVFYDLRFPISKERLQMYISLKNPAQAKNQLDKLEEIASLAKNDSLMEVLLYTNCFLY
;
A
#
# COMPACT_ATOMS: atom_id res chain seq x y z
N MET A 1 35.17 -35.83 30.32
CA MET A 1 35.25 -35.18 28.98
C MET A 1 33.95 -35.14 28.15
N LYS A 2 32.88 -35.87 28.49
CA LYS A 2 31.61 -35.87 27.72
C LYS A 2 30.70 -34.67 28.04
N THR A 3 30.81 -34.04 29.20
CA THR A 3 29.97 -32.88 29.61
C THR A 3 30.34 -31.56 28.90
N SER A 4 31.61 -31.43 28.44
CA SER A 4 32.09 -30.19 27.79
C SER A 4 31.54 -29.99 26.36
N ILE A 5 31.26 -31.08 25.64
CA ILE A 5 30.76 -31.02 24.26
C ILE A 5 29.27 -30.64 24.24
N VAL A 6 28.50 -31.14 25.20
CA VAL A 6 27.07 -30.86 25.31
C VAL A 6 26.85 -29.38 25.68
N THR A 7 27.62 -28.83 26.59
CA THR A 7 27.57 -27.41 26.95
C THR A 7 27.96 -26.51 25.79
N LEU A 8 28.92 -26.89 24.97
CA LEU A 8 29.34 -26.12 23.79
C LEU A 8 28.25 -26.13 22.68
N LEU A 9 27.58 -27.28 22.52
CA LEU A 9 26.48 -27.40 21.58
C LEU A 9 25.26 -26.56 22.01
N ILE A 10 24.93 -26.54 23.29
CA ILE A 10 23.79 -25.75 23.81
C ILE A 10 24.09 -24.26 23.67
N THR A 11 25.29 -23.79 23.97
CA THR A 11 25.67 -22.38 23.78
C THR A 11 25.71 -22.00 22.30
N PHE A 12 26.14 -22.89 21.41
CA PHE A 12 26.12 -22.64 19.97
C PHE A 12 24.70 -22.57 19.40
N CYS A 13 23.80 -23.42 19.86
CA CYS A 13 22.37 -23.35 19.49
C CYS A 13 21.69 -22.06 20.02
N PHE A 14 22.06 -21.61 21.22
CA PHE A 14 21.57 -20.32 21.74
C PHE A 14 22.13 -19.14 20.95
N TYR A 15 23.38 -19.15 20.54
CA TYR A 15 23.94 -18.13 19.66
C TYR A 15 23.28 -18.12 18.29
N LEU A 16 23.02 -19.27 17.68
CA LEU A 16 22.31 -19.35 16.41
C LEU A 16 20.86 -18.87 16.52
N SER A 17 20.16 -19.10 17.62
CA SER A 17 18.79 -18.61 17.80
C SER A 17 18.71 -17.10 18.01
N VAL A 18 19.73 -16.48 18.60
CA VAL A 18 19.82 -15.01 18.74
C VAL A 18 20.19 -14.34 17.42
N TYR A 19 20.98 -15.00 16.55
CA TYR A 19 21.29 -14.50 15.21
C TYR A 19 20.21 -14.82 14.17
N ALA A 20 19.28 -15.75 14.46
CA ALA A 20 18.19 -16.13 13.56
C ALA A 20 16.94 -15.23 13.66
N GLN A 21 16.94 -14.21 14.49
CA GLN A 21 16.03 -13.09 14.29
C GLN A 21 16.54 -12.33 13.06
N ALA A 22 16.07 -12.73 11.88
CA ALA A 22 16.26 -11.94 10.67
C ALA A 22 15.93 -10.48 11.03
N PRO A 23 16.79 -9.50 10.70
CA PRO A 23 16.53 -8.11 11.03
C PRO A 23 15.13 -7.79 10.52
N GLN A 24 14.23 -7.48 11.46
CA GLN A 24 12.85 -7.13 11.14
C GLN A 24 12.92 -6.11 10.03
N ASP A 25 12.28 -6.42 8.92
CA ASP A 25 12.37 -5.59 7.74
C ASP A 25 11.89 -4.17 8.08
N LYS A 26 12.77 -3.20 7.99
CA LYS A 26 12.48 -1.79 8.32
C LYS A 26 11.19 -1.27 7.67
N ALA A 27 10.85 -1.76 6.48
CA ALA A 27 9.61 -1.40 5.80
C ALA A 27 8.39 -1.98 6.54
N THR A 28 8.47 -3.23 6.98
CA THR A 28 7.45 -3.90 7.78
C THR A 28 7.30 -3.23 9.14
N GLU A 29 8.40 -2.91 9.81
CA GLU A 29 8.38 -2.20 11.09
C GLU A 29 7.69 -0.83 10.98
N LEU A 30 8.01 -0.06 9.94
CA LEU A 30 7.35 1.23 9.67
C LEU A 30 5.84 1.07 9.44
N LYS A 31 5.42 0.03 8.70
CA LYS A 31 4.01 -0.29 8.50
C LYS A 31 3.31 -0.63 9.82
N GLU A 32 3.91 -1.45 10.67
CA GLU A 32 3.36 -1.82 11.98
C GLU A 32 3.24 -0.60 12.91
N GLN A 33 4.27 0.25 12.95
CA GLN A 33 4.23 1.52 13.70
C GLN A 33 3.14 2.46 13.17
N ALA A 34 2.93 2.52 11.85
CA ALA A 34 1.85 3.29 11.24
C ALA A 34 0.48 2.78 11.68
N LEU A 35 0.26 1.47 11.64
CA LEU A 35 -0.98 0.83 12.10
C LEU A 35 -1.22 1.08 13.60
N SER A 36 -0.18 1.03 14.42
CA SER A 36 -0.28 1.36 15.85
C SER A 36 -0.69 2.82 16.06
N SER A 37 -0.06 3.75 15.35
CA SER A 37 -0.40 5.19 15.41
C SER A 37 -1.84 5.44 14.94
N LEU A 38 -2.29 4.74 13.92
CA LEU A 38 -3.67 4.82 13.41
C LEU A 38 -4.68 4.36 14.48
N LYS A 39 -4.40 3.25 15.19
CA LYS A 39 -5.24 2.78 16.31
C LYS A 39 -5.31 3.79 17.45
N GLN A 40 -4.22 4.51 17.70
CA GLN A 40 -4.14 5.60 18.70
C GLN A 40 -4.77 6.90 18.21
N LYS A 41 -5.31 6.93 16.97
CA LYS A 41 -5.86 8.13 16.32
C LYS A 41 -4.84 9.25 16.10
N ASP A 42 -3.55 8.95 16.15
CA ASP A 42 -2.48 9.86 15.75
C ASP A 42 -2.31 9.82 14.23
N TYR A 43 -3.24 10.51 13.54
CA TYR A 43 -3.36 10.46 12.08
C TYR A 43 -2.15 11.11 11.38
N ILE A 44 -1.56 12.14 11.97
CA ILE A 44 -0.39 12.83 11.41
C ILE A 44 0.81 11.87 11.39
N LYS A 45 1.08 11.23 12.53
CA LYS A 45 2.17 10.25 12.64
C LYS A 45 1.91 9.01 11.79
N ALA A 46 0.67 8.49 11.80
CA ALA A 46 0.28 7.35 10.98
C ALA A 46 0.52 7.64 9.49
N ARG A 47 0.08 8.80 8.98
CA ARG A 47 0.29 9.23 7.59
C ARG A 47 1.77 9.30 7.23
N TYR A 48 2.58 9.92 8.07
CA TYR A 48 4.03 9.99 7.87
C TYR A 48 4.67 8.61 7.79
N LEU A 49 4.33 7.72 8.72
CA LEU A 49 4.90 6.37 8.79
C LEU A 49 4.44 5.50 7.61
N PHE A 50 3.17 5.57 7.20
CA PHE A 50 2.69 4.88 6.00
C PHE A 50 3.42 5.36 4.73
N LYS A 51 3.64 6.67 4.60
CA LYS A 51 4.42 7.22 3.47
C LYS A 51 5.86 6.69 3.49
N LYS A 52 6.50 6.63 4.66
CA LYS A 52 7.85 6.05 4.81
C LYS A 52 7.88 4.54 4.52
N ALA A 53 6.87 3.79 4.93
CA ALA A 53 6.74 2.38 4.60
C ALA A 53 6.55 2.19 3.09
N TYR A 54 5.69 3.00 2.44
CA TYR A 54 5.52 3.03 0.98
C TYR A 54 6.88 3.20 0.27
N GLU A 55 7.65 4.23 0.64
CA GLU A 55 8.97 4.51 0.06
C GLU A 55 9.93 3.32 0.25
N ALA A 56 9.95 2.72 1.45
CA ALA A 56 10.83 1.60 1.77
C ALA A 56 10.45 0.31 1.02
N PHE A 57 9.17 -0.01 0.85
CA PHE A 57 8.72 -1.14 0.04
C PHE A 57 8.94 -0.90 -1.45
N ALA A 58 8.77 0.34 -1.93
CA ALA A 58 8.99 0.72 -3.33
C ALA A 58 10.45 0.49 -3.75
N VAL A 59 11.43 0.87 -2.92
CA VAL A 59 12.87 0.65 -3.18
C VAL A 59 13.18 -0.86 -3.31
N ARG A 60 12.43 -1.72 -2.65
CA ARG A 60 12.58 -3.18 -2.70
C ARG A 60 11.74 -3.86 -3.78
N GLU A 61 11.07 -3.08 -4.60
CA GLU A 61 10.18 -3.56 -5.65
C GLU A 61 9.03 -4.47 -5.11
N ASN A 62 8.71 -4.33 -3.82
CA ASN A 62 7.54 -4.98 -3.22
C ASN A 62 6.29 -4.12 -3.49
N TYR A 63 5.85 -4.13 -4.76
CA TYR A 63 4.75 -3.29 -5.26
C TYR A 63 3.45 -3.46 -4.46
N PRO A 64 2.98 -4.68 -4.11
CA PRO A 64 1.73 -4.84 -3.35
C PRO A 64 1.77 -4.13 -2.00
N GLN A 65 2.85 -4.32 -1.22
CA GLN A 65 2.98 -3.69 0.10
C GLN A 65 3.20 -2.18 -0.02
N ALA A 66 3.94 -1.72 -1.05
CA ALA A 66 4.11 -0.30 -1.31
C ALA A 66 2.75 0.35 -1.59
N ILE A 67 1.96 -0.19 -2.52
CA ILE A 67 0.66 0.37 -2.87
C ILE A 67 -0.30 0.34 -1.68
N GLU A 68 -0.35 -0.74 -0.91
CA GLU A 68 -1.16 -0.81 0.31
C GLU A 68 -0.82 0.34 1.28
N CYS A 69 0.47 0.56 1.56
CA CYS A 69 0.91 1.66 2.44
C CYS A 69 0.60 3.02 1.81
N GLY A 70 0.79 3.18 0.50
CA GLY A 70 0.45 4.41 -0.23
C GLY A 70 -1.04 4.75 -0.13
N ILE A 71 -1.94 3.78 -0.28
CA ILE A 71 -3.39 3.96 -0.13
C ILE A 71 -3.75 4.38 1.29
N GLN A 72 -3.16 3.74 2.32
CA GLN A 72 -3.41 4.14 3.71
C GLN A 72 -2.95 5.60 3.99
N ALA A 73 -1.79 5.99 3.48
CA ALA A 73 -1.32 7.37 3.58
C ALA A 73 -2.25 8.33 2.83
N ASN A 74 -2.73 7.94 1.64
CA ASN A 74 -3.63 8.75 0.83
C ASN A 74 -4.98 8.97 1.50
N ALA A 75 -5.57 7.93 2.07
CA ALA A 75 -6.83 8.05 2.83
C ALA A 75 -6.71 9.06 3.98
N LEU A 76 -5.53 9.15 4.62
CA LEU A 76 -5.27 10.14 5.67
C LEU A 76 -5.07 11.55 5.11
N TYR A 77 -4.47 11.73 3.92
CA TYR A 77 -4.45 13.01 3.22
C TYR A 77 -5.86 13.49 2.89
N VAL A 78 -6.71 12.62 2.33
CA VAL A 78 -8.10 12.93 1.98
C VAL A 78 -8.91 13.31 3.23
N ARG A 79 -8.74 12.59 4.32
CA ARG A 79 -9.39 12.87 5.61
C ARG A 79 -9.10 14.30 6.12
N GLU A 80 -7.90 14.79 5.88
CA GLU A 80 -7.45 16.12 6.32
C GLU A 80 -7.60 17.20 5.23
N ASN A 81 -8.24 16.87 4.12
CA ASN A 81 -8.45 17.73 2.94
C ASN A 81 -7.14 18.17 2.23
N PHE A 82 -6.06 17.41 2.40
CA PHE A 82 -4.81 17.61 1.67
C PHE A 82 -4.85 16.94 0.29
N TYR A 83 -5.82 17.36 -0.54
CA TYR A 83 -6.06 16.73 -1.85
C TYR A 83 -4.89 16.86 -2.83
N LYS A 84 -4.13 17.96 -2.77
CA LYS A 84 -2.96 18.16 -3.63
C LYS A 84 -1.92 17.06 -3.38
N GLU A 85 -1.59 16.83 -2.13
CA GLU A 85 -0.64 15.80 -1.68
C GLU A 85 -1.18 14.39 -1.98
N GLY A 86 -2.49 14.20 -1.83
CA GLY A 86 -3.16 12.95 -2.20
C GLY A 86 -3.04 12.64 -3.70
N PHE A 87 -3.31 13.60 -4.58
CA PHE A 87 -3.14 13.42 -6.03
C PHE A 87 -1.68 13.19 -6.41
N GLU A 88 -0.75 13.87 -5.76
CA GLU A 88 0.68 13.66 -5.97
C GLU A 88 1.10 12.25 -5.58
N LEU A 89 0.63 11.74 -4.44
CA LEU A 89 0.91 10.37 -4.00
C LEU A 89 0.31 9.33 -4.97
N CYS A 90 -0.92 9.55 -5.44
CA CYS A 90 -1.52 8.68 -6.47
C CYS A 90 -0.68 8.64 -7.75
N ARG A 91 -0.18 9.79 -8.22
CA ARG A 91 0.71 9.85 -9.38
C ARG A 91 2.02 9.08 -9.15
N ASN A 92 2.61 9.19 -7.96
CA ASN A 92 3.83 8.47 -7.62
C ASN A 92 3.59 6.95 -7.58
N MET A 93 2.44 6.51 -7.06
CA MET A 93 2.04 5.11 -7.09
C MET A 93 1.82 4.59 -8.52
N GLU A 94 1.18 5.37 -9.39
CA GLU A 94 1.00 5.02 -10.81
C GLU A 94 2.35 4.88 -11.52
N GLN A 95 3.28 5.81 -11.28
CA GLN A 95 4.63 5.77 -11.84
C GLN A 95 5.41 4.53 -11.35
N LEU A 96 5.28 4.20 -10.07
CA LEU A 96 5.90 2.99 -9.49
C LEU A 96 5.38 1.72 -10.17
N ILE A 97 4.06 1.61 -10.33
CA ILE A 97 3.42 0.46 -11.00
C ILE A 97 3.86 0.39 -12.45
N TRP A 98 3.82 1.50 -13.19
CA TRP A 98 4.25 1.53 -14.58
C TRP A 98 5.69 1.02 -14.74
N THR A 99 6.60 1.47 -13.86
CA THR A 99 8.00 1.00 -13.86
C THR A 99 8.10 -0.50 -13.59
N GLY A 100 7.31 -1.02 -12.63
CA GLY A 100 7.26 -2.44 -12.30
C GLY A 100 6.71 -3.29 -13.45
N GLU A 101 5.67 -2.82 -14.12
CA GLU A 101 5.07 -3.49 -15.28
C GLU A 101 6.05 -3.60 -16.44
N GLN A 102 6.82 -2.52 -16.73
CA GLN A 102 7.86 -2.56 -17.76
C GLN A 102 8.97 -3.57 -17.42
N LYS A 103 9.39 -3.63 -16.15
CA LYS A 103 10.42 -4.58 -15.71
C LYS A 103 9.96 -6.02 -15.76
N GLN A 104 8.69 -6.30 -15.40
CA GLN A 104 8.16 -7.66 -15.31
C GLN A 104 7.40 -8.09 -16.57
N ASN A 105 7.23 -7.20 -17.53
CA ASN A 105 6.42 -7.42 -18.74
C ASN A 105 5.01 -7.97 -18.40
N LYS A 106 4.40 -7.41 -17.36
CA LYS A 106 3.09 -7.83 -16.83
C LYS A 106 2.30 -6.62 -16.34
N VAL A 107 1.01 -6.55 -16.65
CA VAL A 107 0.12 -5.49 -16.16
C VAL A 107 -0.42 -5.85 -14.77
N PHE A 108 -0.38 -4.88 -13.85
CA PHE A 108 -0.80 -5.04 -12.45
C PHE A 108 -2.18 -4.42 -12.22
N TYR A 109 -3.23 -4.97 -12.85
CA TYR A 109 -4.59 -4.46 -12.72
C TYR A 109 -5.06 -4.35 -11.26
N ASP A 110 -4.76 -5.36 -10.43
CA ASP A 110 -5.13 -5.40 -9.02
C ASP A 110 -4.50 -4.26 -8.20
N LEU A 111 -3.35 -3.73 -8.65
CA LEU A 111 -2.68 -2.60 -8.02
C LEU A 111 -3.12 -1.26 -8.61
N ARG A 112 -3.50 -1.22 -9.89
CA ARG A 112 -4.02 -0.01 -10.55
C ARG A 112 -5.41 0.37 -10.04
N PHE A 113 -6.26 -0.62 -9.80
CA PHE A 113 -7.64 -0.41 -9.39
C PHE A 113 -7.76 0.42 -8.10
N PRO A 114 -7.10 0.08 -6.96
CA PRO A 114 -7.23 0.85 -5.74
C PRO A 114 -6.72 2.29 -5.87
N ILE A 115 -5.68 2.55 -6.68
CA ILE A 115 -5.20 3.92 -6.91
C ILE A 115 -6.24 4.75 -7.65
N SER A 116 -6.86 4.19 -8.69
CA SER A 116 -7.91 4.83 -9.45
C SER A 116 -9.15 5.11 -8.58
N LYS A 117 -9.47 4.21 -7.65
CA LYS A 117 -10.55 4.39 -6.68
C LYS A 117 -10.27 5.56 -5.72
N GLU A 118 -9.05 5.70 -5.23
CA GLU A 118 -8.66 6.84 -4.39
C GLU A 118 -8.80 8.17 -5.14
N ARG A 119 -8.41 8.22 -6.41
CA ARG A 119 -8.61 9.40 -7.26
C ARG A 119 -10.08 9.75 -7.46
N LEU A 120 -10.93 8.75 -7.70
CA LEU A 120 -12.36 8.95 -7.81
C LEU A 120 -12.91 9.56 -6.52
N GLN A 121 -12.54 9.03 -5.36
CA GLN A 121 -12.97 9.53 -4.06
C GLN A 121 -12.58 11.01 -3.85
N MET A 122 -11.37 11.40 -4.26
CA MET A 122 -10.93 12.80 -4.19
C MET A 122 -11.75 13.71 -5.11
N TYR A 123 -12.05 13.30 -6.35
CA TYR A 123 -12.87 14.09 -7.27
C TYR A 123 -14.31 14.25 -6.77
N ILE A 124 -14.87 13.21 -6.14
CA ILE A 124 -16.18 13.28 -5.48
C ILE A 124 -16.15 14.30 -4.34
N SER A 125 -15.14 14.22 -3.47
CA SER A 125 -14.96 15.14 -2.33
C SER A 125 -14.80 16.59 -2.78
N LEU A 126 -14.15 16.82 -3.92
CA LEU A 126 -13.95 18.13 -4.55
C LEU A 126 -15.18 18.61 -5.35
N LYS A 127 -16.26 17.82 -5.38
CA LYS A 127 -17.48 18.11 -6.16
C LYS A 127 -17.18 18.37 -7.64
N ASN A 128 -16.27 17.58 -8.23
CA ASN A 128 -15.90 17.65 -9.64
C ASN A 128 -16.48 16.45 -10.42
N PRO A 129 -17.78 16.52 -10.84
CA PRO A 129 -18.46 15.39 -11.45
C PRO A 129 -17.86 14.95 -12.79
N ALA A 130 -17.31 15.88 -13.55
CA ALA A 130 -16.71 15.57 -14.85
C ALA A 130 -15.46 14.68 -14.69
N GLN A 131 -14.58 15.02 -13.76
CA GLN A 131 -13.39 14.23 -13.46
C GLN A 131 -13.74 12.94 -12.72
N ALA A 132 -14.74 12.95 -11.85
CA ALA A 132 -15.24 11.76 -11.17
C ALA A 132 -15.75 10.74 -12.20
N LYS A 133 -16.56 11.18 -13.18
CA LYS A 133 -17.04 10.29 -14.26
C LYS A 133 -15.89 9.71 -15.07
N ASN A 134 -14.96 10.54 -15.53
CA ASN A 134 -13.78 10.06 -16.28
C ASN A 134 -12.96 9.01 -15.47
N GLN A 135 -12.86 9.21 -14.17
CA GLN A 135 -12.15 8.26 -13.32
C GLN A 135 -12.93 6.96 -13.09
N LEU A 136 -14.26 7.04 -13.08
CA LEU A 136 -15.14 5.88 -13.04
C LEU A 136 -15.01 5.03 -14.31
N ASP A 137 -15.06 5.67 -15.49
CA ASP A 137 -14.88 4.99 -16.78
C ASP A 137 -13.53 4.21 -16.83
N LYS A 138 -12.47 4.79 -16.26
CA LYS A 138 -11.16 4.09 -16.11
C LYS A 138 -11.22 2.90 -15.17
N LEU A 139 -11.96 3.00 -14.07
CA LEU A 139 -12.14 1.88 -13.14
C LEU A 139 -12.87 0.73 -13.79
N GLU A 140 -13.91 1.02 -14.60
CA GLU A 140 -14.65 0.02 -15.39
C GLU A 140 -13.75 -0.69 -16.38
N GLU A 141 -12.91 0.06 -17.10
CA GLU A 141 -11.90 -0.50 -18.00
C GLU A 141 -10.93 -1.44 -17.27
N ILE A 142 -10.35 -0.98 -16.16
CA ILE A 142 -9.42 -1.79 -15.35
C ILE A 142 -10.07 -3.07 -14.84
N ALA A 143 -11.29 -3.00 -14.30
CA ALA A 143 -12.02 -4.15 -13.78
C ALA A 143 -12.35 -5.17 -14.89
N SER A 144 -12.75 -4.69 -16.05
CA SER A 144 -13.04 -5.51 -17.23
C SER A 144 -11.77 -6.25 -17.72
N LEU A 145 -10.65 -5.55 -17.82
CA LEU A 145 -9.38 -6.11 -18.27
C LEU A 145 -8.76 -7.09 -17.27
N ALA A 146 -8.97 -6.85 -15.96
CA ALA A 146 -8.52 -7.73 -14.89
C ALA A 146 -9.23 -9.08 -14.89
N LYS A 147 -10.44 -9.17 -15.47
CA LYS A 147 -11.34 -10.34 -15.39
C LYS A 147 -11.53 -10.83 -13.95
N ASN A 148 -11.66 -9.90 -13.02
CA ASN A 148 -11.75 -10.15 -11.59
C ASN A 148 -13.12 -9.72 -11.08
N ASP A 149 -13.99 -10.69 -10.76
CA ASP A 149 -15.36 -10.46 -10.32
C ASP A 149 -15.43 -9.62 -9.05
N SER A 150 -14.45 -9.74 -8.14
CA SER A 150 -14.38 -8.93 -6.92
C SER A 150 -14.17 -7.44 -7.22
N LEU A 151 -13.40 -7.09 -8.27
CA LEU A 151 -13.22 -5.70 -8.68
C LEU A 151 -14.50 -5.15 -9.30
N MET A 152 -15.23 -5.96 -10.07
CA MET A 152 -16.53 -5.60 -10.63
C MET A 152 -17.58 -5.35 -9.53
N GLU A 153 -17.60 -6.17 -8.49
CA GLU A 153 -18.48 -6.00 -7.34
C GLU A 153 -18.20 -4.68 -6.61
N VAL A 154 -16.93 -4.38 -6.32
CA VAL A 154 -16.53 -3.10 -5.71
C VAL A 154 -16.94 -1.91 -6.57
N LEU A 155 -16.85 -2.04 -7.89
CA LEU A 155 -17.28 -1.02 -8.83
C LEU A 155 -18.78 -0.75 -8.76
N LEU A 156 -19.60 -1.80 -8.72
CA LEU A 156 -21.07 -1.69 -8.59
C LEU A 156 -21.45 -0.94 -7.30
N TYR A 157 -20.83 -1.27 -6.17
CA TYR A 157 -21.04 -0.52 -4.92
C TYR A 157 -20.63 0.95 -5.05
N THR A 158 -19.53 1.24 -5.73
CA THR A 158 -19.03 2.62 -5.90
C THR A 158 -19.99 3.45 -6.77
N ASN A 159 -20.58 2.86 -7.81
CA ASN A 159 -21.57 3.48 -8.68
C ASN A 159 -22.84 3.89 -7.93
N CYS A 160 -23.30 3.08 -6.97
CA CYS A 160 -24.51 3.39 -6.19
C CYS A 160 -24.39 4.66 -5.33
N PHE A 161 -23.18 5.17 -5.07
CA PHE A 161 -22.96 6.40 -4.31
C PHE A 161 -22.80 7.66 -5.18
N LEU A 162 -22.80 7.51 -6.51
CA LEU A 162 -22.64 8.64 -7.45
C LEU A 162 -23.96 9.17 -8.00
N TYR A 163 -25.06 8.44 -7.79
CA TYR A 163 -26.42 8.78 -8.19
C TYR A 163 -27.35 8.84 -6.96
#